data_8e89e55ca47e5c80395c9085b9175eee
#
_entry.id   8e89e55ca47e5c80395c9085b9175eee
#
_cell.length_a   1.000
_cell.length_b   1.000
_cell.length_c   1.000
_cell.angle_alpha   90.00
_cell.angle_beta   90.00
_cell.angle_gamma   90.00
#
_symmetry.space_group_name_H-M   'P 1'
#
loop_
_entity.id
_entity.type
_entity.pdbx_description
1 polymer ?
#
loop_
_entity_poly.entity_id
_entity_poly.type
_entity_poly.pdbx_seq_one_letter_code
_entity_poly.pdbx_strand_id
1 'polypeptide(L)'
;MRTRINLISFFLIPLFHLLVALPFFGIWFLLDDFVCMYGSMQNPLKLLFSRETYALFNRWFFTPLLPLSFKLDWHLFRLNPFGYHIHNYLIILINSLILYKIARFYLPGFYSLLSSIFFLFSIPAFVNIGALSWRHYIWGCLFTLLSFYLYKRFEQTNIGKFLISSIMCYFVAILFKSAFTPLPLAILLLSKLRPSKRIKILGIYMCVFLFYLIWRIHILGGIGGYFFIPSPTVSGSIFTILFKIPYTISKTIWGVPFFIYLILIALCIVRKRLGIAIFFLVLISISPFIFTRADESYILAAKFILTSAIVALALALLTYYLIKVREGLKNYICLLMCILILTLQMINLPRAFSELNLLSQSIKSTCSILSSQKIKVIYDPYVWIYNYFYLVKGRPYKRRLKLIGIGALDKGNFPLDLYLYQKYVGCLSNSDTILIPSKGEILKYMSLKRAINEKGKEQTLEVPKIILDCKSNLLKAKILDKASMGSLRLYLLSQLGEENIMFYSVPINKKSFSFPIRKGEVLFFLFVSCDGRFSKPLIFRN
;
A
#
# COMPACT_ATOMS: atom_id res chain seq x y z
N MET A 1 -28.55 -2.17 -33.09
CA MET A 1 -27.56 -3.22 -33.41
C MET A 1 -27.02 -3.81 -32.12
N ARG A 2 -27.51 -4.97 -31.64
CA ARG A 2 -26.91 -5.72 -30.54
C ARG A 2 -25.70 -6.43 -31.14
N THR A 3 -24.53 -5.79 -31.09
CA THR A 3 -23.27 -6.48 -31.41
C THR A 3 -23.10 -7.61 -30.38
N ARG A 4 -23.35 -8.84 -30.81
CA ARG A 4 -22.93 -10.03 -30.08
C ARG A 4 -21.42 -9.92 -29.97
N ILE A 5 -20.91 -9.67 -28.75
CA ILE A 5 -19.47 -9.84 -28.47
C ILE A 5 -19.21 -11.31 -28.74
N ASN A 6 -18.39 -11.59 -29.74
CA ASN A 6 -18.05 -12.96 -30.09
C ASN A 6 -17.39 -13.59 -28.85
N LEU A 7 -17.79 -14.82 -28.53
CA LEU A 7 -17.22 -15.61 -27.43
C LEU A 7 -15.68 -15.62 -27.51
N ILE A 8 -15.16 -15.63 -28.74
CA ILE A 8 -13.73 -15.54 -29.07
C ILE A 8 -13.05 -14.33 -28.42
N SER A 9 -13.67 -13.13 -28.46
CA SER A 9 -13.08 -11.91 -27.85
C SER A 9 -12.95 -12.02 -26.32
N PHE A 10 -13.84 -12.76 -25.68
CA PHE A 10 -13.78 -13.01 -24.23
C PHE A 10 -12.59 -13.86 -23.82
N PHE A 11 -12.10 -14.74 -24.68
CA PHE A 11 -10.92 -15.57 -24.43
C PHE A 11 -9.61 -14.93 -24.92
N LEU A 12 -9.65 -14.25 -26.07
CA LEU A 12 -8.45 -13.64 -26.65
C LEU A 12 -7.90 -12.50 -25.82
N ILE A 13 -8.74 -11.66 -25.21
CA ILE A 13 -8.28 -10.52 -24.39
C ILE A 13 -7.54 -10.98 -23.14
N PRO A 14 -8.08 -11.88 -22.29
CA PRO A 14 -7.35 -12.44 -21.16
C PRO A 14 -6.07 -13.18 -21.59
N LEU A 15 -6.09 -13.92 -22.69
CA LEU A 15 -4.91 -14.63 -23.20
C LEU A 15 -3.82 -13.64 -23.64
N PHE A 16 -4.16 -12.60 -24.39
CA PHE A 16 -3.21 -11.56 -24.78
C PHE A 16 -2.66 -10.81 -23.55
N HIS A 17 -3.53 -10.47 -22.59
CA HIS A 17 -3.12 -9.86 -21.34
C HIS A 17 -2.18 -10.79 -20.54
N LEU A 18 -2.45 -12.11 -20.53
CA LEU A 18 -1.57 -13.10 -19.90
C LEU A 18 -0.18 -13.09 -20.53
N LEU A 19 -0.09 -13.10 -21.86
CA LEU A 19 1.19 -13.06 -22.57
C LEU A 19 2.00 -11.82 -22.22
N VAL A 20 1.36 -10.67 -22.14
CA VAL A 20 2.02 -9.41 -21.72
C VAL A 20 2.40 -9.43 -20.24
N ALA A 21 1.65 -10.12 -19.40
CA ALA A 21 1.91 -10.23 -17.97
C ALA A 21 2.97 -11.27 -17.59
N LEU A 22 3.33 -12.21 -18.49
CA LEU A 22 4.28 -13.29 -18.20
C LEU A 22 5.59 -12.83 -17.54
N PRO A 23 6.23 -11.71 -17.96
CA PRO A 23 7.45 -11.24 -17.31
C PRO A 23 7.27 -10.97 -15.80
N PHE A 24 6.09 -10.48 -15.39
CA PHE A 24 5.81 -10.19 -13.99
C PHE A 24 5.72 -11.45 -13.12
N PHE A 25 5.44 -12.62 -13.69
CA PHE A 25 5.43 -13.89 -12.96
C PHE A 25 6.83 -14.38 -12.61
N GLY A 26 7.85 -13.86 -13.28
CA GLY A 26 9.26 -14.13 -12.98
C GLY A 26 9.83 -13.26 -11.84
N ILE A 27 9.08 -12.27 -11.36
CA ILE A 27 9.50 -11.43 -10.25
C ILE A 27 9.52 -12.27 -8.96
N TRP A 28 10.64 -12.21 -8.23
CA TRP A 28 10.75 -12.87 -6.94
C TRP A 28 10.06 -12.00 -5.86
N PHE A 29 10.00 -12.49 -4.62
CA PHE A 29 9.38 -11.79 -3.51
C PHE A 29 10.04 -10.43 -3.24
N LEU A 30 9.22 -9.46 -2.88
CA LEU A 30 9.62 -8.12 -2.45
C LEU A 30 9.60 -8.03 -0.92
N LEU A 31 10.09 -6.91 -0.38
CA LEU A 31 10.32 -6.70 1.05
C LEU A 31 9.12 -7.08 1.94
N ASP A 32 7.97 -6.47 1.68
CA ASP A 32 6.76 -6.64 2.49
C ASP A 32 6.07 -8.00 2.28
N ASP A 33 6.44 -8.73 1.21
CA ASP A 33 5.87 -10.05 0.94
C ASP A 33 6.25 -11.04 2.04
N PHE A 34 7.48 -10.97 2.57
CA PHE A 34 7.93 -11.78 3.69
C PHE A 34 7.18 -11.47 4.99
N VAL A 35 6.82 -10.20 5.20
CA VAL A 35 6.00 -9.78 6.34
C VAL A 35 4.60 -10.38 6.22
N CYS A 36 4.01 -10.35 5.03
CA CYS A 36 2.69 -10.93 4.77
C CYS A 36 2.69 -12.45 4.94
N MET A 37 3.71 -13.14 4.42
CA MET A 37 3.87 -14.58 4.59
C MET A 37 4.08 -14.96 6.06
N TYR A 38 4.92 -14.24 6.82
CA TYR A 38 5.09 -14.44 8.24
C TYR A 38 3.77 -14.24 9.00
N GLY A 39 3.04 -13.17 8.68
CA GLY A 39 1.69 -12.92 9.23
C GLY A 39 0.73 -14.06 8.95
N SER A 40 0.82 -14.70 7.78
CA SER A 40 -0.04 -15.82 7.38
C SER A 40 0.16 -17.09 8.22
N MET A 41 1.31 -17.25 8.86
CA MET A 41 1.59 -18.37 9.75
C MET A 41 0.91 -18.23 11.12
N GLN A 42 0.47 -17.03 11.48
CA GLN A 42 -0.19 -16.79 12.74
C GLN A 42 -1.59 -17.42 12.77
N ASN A 43 -2.12 -17.63 13.98
CA ASN A 43 -3.50 -18.11 14.13
C ASN A 43 -4.47 -17.04 13.59
N PRO A 44 -5.40 -17.39 12.66
CA PRO A 44 -6.31 -16.45 12.03
C PRO A 44 -7.18 -15.68 13.02
N LEU A 45 -7.73 -16.36 14.04
CA LEU A 45 -8.57 -15.72 15.05
C LEU A 45 -7.77 -14.76 15.93
N LYS A 46 -6.56 -15.15 16.34
CA LYS A 46 -5.67 -14.24 17.07
C LYS A 46 -5.27 -13.03 16.22
N LEU A 47 -5.06 -13.20 14.93
CA LEU A 47 -4.73 -12.11 14.01
C LEU A 47 -5.89 -11.11 13.86
N LEU A 48 -7.13 -11.59 13.94
CA LEU A 48 -8.32 -10.74 13.88
C LEU A 48 -8.63 -10.02 15.20
N PHE A 49 -8.40 -10.67 16.34
CA PHE A 49 -8.93 -10.22 17.64
C PHE A 49 -7.86 -9.92 18.70
N SER A 50 -6.60 -10.38 18.53
CA SER A 50 -5.53 -10.11 19.48
C SER A 50 -4.65 -8.98 18.97
N ARG A 51 -4.60 -7.89 19.73
CA ARG A 51 -3.70 -6.75 19.49
C ARG A 51 -2.23 -7.17 19.45
N GLU A 52 -1.81 -8.03 20.37
CA GLU A 52 -0.43 -8.51 20.48
C GLU A 52 -0.03 -9.29 19.23
N THR A 53 -0.85 -10.25 18.81
CA THR A 53 -0.58 -11.05 17.60
C THR A 53 -0.61 -10.18 16.35
N TYR A 54 -1.56 -9.25 16.25
CA TYR A 54 -1.65 -8.34 15.10
C TYR A 54 -0.44 -7.40 15.01
N ALA A 55 0.04 -6.90 16.14
CA ALA A 55 1.23 -6.04 16.20
C ALA A 55 2.51 -6.71 15.70
N LEU A 56 2.58 -8.05 15.67
CA LEU A 56 3.69 -8.79 15.04
C LEU A 56 3.68 -8.67 13.51
N PHE A 57 2.49 -8.51 12.94
CA PHE A 57 2.31 -8.35 11.51
C PHE A 57 2.39 -6.88 11.09
N ASN A 58 1.54 -6.03 11.68
CA ASN A 58 1.49 -4.62 11.32
C ASN A 58 0.99 -3.77 12.50
N ARG A 59 1.75 -2.71 12.86
CA ARG A 59 1.37 -1.81 13.95
C ARG A 59 0.61 -0.57 13.49
N TRP A 60 0.66 -0.27 12.19
CA TRP A 60 0.19 0.99 11.63
C TRP A 60 -1.10 0.87 10.85
N PHE A 61 -1.28 -0.23 10.14
CA PHE A 61 -2.41 -0.45 9.25
C PHE A 61 -3.21 -1.66 9.67
N PHE A 62 -4.52 -1.51 9.82
CA PHE A 62 -5.42 -2.62 10.07
C PHE A 62 -5.88 -3.23 8.74
N THR A 63 -5.24 -4.30 8.32
CA THR A 63 -5.48 -5.04 7.06
C THR A 63 -5.51 -6.55 7.34
N PRO A 64 -6.41 -7.03 8.20
CA PRO A 64 -6.34 -8.40 8.74
C PRO A 64 -6.54 -9.48 7.68
N LEU A 65 -7.25 -9.19 6.58
CA LEU A 65 -7.47 -10.16 5.52
C LEU A 65 -6.25 -10.30 4.58
N LEU A 66 -5.30 -9.37 4.60
CA LEU A 66 -4.09 -9.48 3.78
C LEU A 66 -3.26 -10.73 4.14
N PRO A 67 -2.78 -10.92 5.37
CA PRO A 67 -2.03 -12.13 5.72
C PRO A 67 -2.88 -13.41 5.57
N LEU A 68 -4.18 -13.35 5.79
CA LEU A 68 -5.07 -14.50 5.56
C LEU A 68 -5.11 -14.91 4.08
N SER A 69 -5.07 -13.94 3.15
CA SER A 69 -4.99 -14.23 1.71
C SER A 69 -3.68 -14.91 1.31
N PHE A 70 -2.59 -14.66 2.03
CA PHE A 70 -1.31 -15.33 1.83
C PHE A 70 -1.28 -16.75 2.41
N LYS A 71 -2.16 -17.06 3.37
CA LYS A 71 -2.16 -18.37 4.03
C LYS A 71 -2.44 -19.52 3.06
N LEU A 72 -3.40 -19.33 2.15
CA LEU A 72 -3.70 -20.32 1.11
C LEU A 72 -2.49 -20.53 0.20
N ASP A 73 -1.92 -19.45 -0.30
CA ASP A 73 -0.77 -19.51 -1.20
C ASP A 73 0.45 -20.11 -0.53
N TRP A 74 0.68 -19.78 0.76
CA TRP A 74 1.76 -20.38 1.52
C TRP A 74 1.62 -21.90 1.64
N HIS A 75 0.42 -22.42 1.84
CA HIS A 75 0.18 -23.85 1.91
C HIS A 75 0.43 -24.56 0.56
N LEU A 76 0.04 -23.91 -0.55
CA LEU A 76 0.15 -24.49 -1.89
C LEU A 76 1.52 -24.30 -2.51
N PHE A 77 2.14 -23.14 -2.34
CA PHE A 77 3.29 -22.72 -3.15
C PHE A 77 4.56 -22.45 -2.34
N ARG A 78 4.46 -22.33 -1.00
CA ARG A 78 5.61 -22.05 -0.12
C ARG A 78 6.40 -20.81 -0.61
N LEU A 79 7.70 -20.97 -0.92
CA LEU A 79 8.59 -19.94 -1.45
C LEU A 79 8.65 -19.90 -2.99
N ASN A 80 7.68 -20.49 -3.67
CA ASN A 80 7.54 -20.34 -5.12
C ASN A 80 6.63 -19.15 -5.44
N PRO A 81 7.16 -18.00 -5.92
CA PRO A 81 6.37 -16.79 -6.16
C PRO A 81 5.36 -16.94 -7.31
N PHE A 82 5.61 -17.85 -8.25
CA PHE A 82 4.79 -18.03 -9.44
C PHE A 82 3.30 -18.25 -9.12
N GLY A 83 2.99 -19.11 -8.15
CA GLY A 83 1.62 -19.38 -7.75
C GLY A 83 0.91 -18.15 -7.15
N TYR A 84 1.65 -17.32 -6.41
CA TYR A 84 1.12 -16.07 -5.86
C TYR A 84 0.81 -15.06 -6.97
N HIS A 85 1.64 -14.99 -8.01
CA HIS A 85 1.40 -14.13 -9.17
C HIS A 85 0.18 -14.58 -9.96
N ILE A 86 -0.01 -15.89 -10.17
CA ILE A 86 -1.22 -16.45 -10.78
C ILE A 86 -2.46 -16.05 -9.98
N HIS A 87 -2.41 -16.17 -8.65
CA HIS A 87 -3.52 -15.77 -7.79
C HIS A 87 -3.87 -14.28 -8.00
N ASN A 88 -2.88 -13.38 -7.94
CA ASN A 88 -3.10 -11.95 -8.18
C ASN A 88 -3.66 -11.69 -9.58
N TYR A 89 -3.13 -12.37 -10.59
CA TYR A 89 -3.61 -12.28 -11.97
C TYR A 89 -5.09 -12.65 -12.09
N LEU A 90 -5.51 -13.77 -11.49
CA LEU A 90 -6.92 -14.19 -11.49
C LEU A 90 -7.84 -13.16 -10.83
N ILE A 91 -7.41 -12.55 -9.72
CA ILE A 91 -8.19 -11.51 -9.05
C ILE A 91 -8.33 -10.26 -9.96
N ILE A 92 -7.30 -9.89 -10.70
CA ILE A 92 -7.37 -8.78 -11.66
C ILE A 92 -8.33 -9.09 -12.81
N LEU A 93 -8.33 -10.32 -13.33
CA LEU A 93 -9.32 -10.74 -14.34
C LEU A 93 -10.75 -10.65 -13.80
N ILE A 94 -11.00 -11.10 -12.57
CA ILE A 94 -12.32 -11.02 -11.93
C ILE A 94 -12.72 -9.56 -11.74
N ASN A 95 -11.82 -8.68 -11.30
CA ASN A 95 -12.07 -7.23 -11.25
C ASN A 95 -12.52 -6.67 -12.59
N SER A 96 -11.82 -7.04 -13.66
CA SER A 96 -12.14 -6.63 -15.03
C SER A 96 -13.54 -7.09 -15.47
N LEU A 97 -13.91 -8.35 -15.16
CA LEU A 97 -15.24 -8.90 -15.45
C LEU A 97 -16.36 -8.16 -14.68
N ILE A 98 -16.11 -7.82 -13.42
CA ILE A 98 -17.09 -7.05 -12.62
C ILE A 98 -17.19 -5.63 -13.16
N LEU A 99 -16.07 -5.00 -13.53
CA LEU A 99 -16.07 -3.68 -14.17
C LEU A 99 -16.87 -3.68 -15.48
N TYR A 100 -16.71 -4.71 -16.32
CA TYR A 100 -17.54 -4.92 -17.49
C TYR A 100 -19.04 -4.93 -17.14
N LYS A 101 -19.43 -5.71 -16.11
CA LYS A 101 -20.83 -5.78 -15.65
C LYS A 101 -21.33 -4.45 -15.10
N ILE A 102 -20.50 -3.68 -14.43
CA ILE A 102 -20.84 -2.33 -13.96
C ILE A 102 -21.02 -1.39 -15.15
N ALA A 103 -20.10 -1.43 -16.11
CA ALA A 103 -20.19 -0.60 -17.31
C ALA A 103 -21.46 -0.88 -18.11
N ARG A 104 -21.97 -2.12 -18.12
CA ARG A 104 -23.24 -2.53 -18.77
C ARG A 104 -24.48 -1.81 -18.21
N PHE A 105 -24.42 -1.21 -17.03
CA PHE A 105 -25.51 -0.36 -16.55
C PHE A 105 -25.59 0.99 -17.28
N TYR A 106 -24.51 1.39 -17.94
CA TYR A 106 -24.36 2.72 -18.54
C TYR A 106 -24.06 2.68 -20.04
N LEU A 107 -23.47 1.58 -20.53
CA LEU A 107 -22.90 1.45 -21.86
C LEU A 107 -23.39 0.20 -22.61
N PRO A 108 -23.46 0.27 -23.98
CA PRO A 108 -23.58 -0.92 -24.82
C PRO A 108 -22.40 -1.89 -24.62
N GLY A 109 -22.58 -3.16 -25.06
CA GLY A 109 -21.64 -4.25 -24.82
C GLY A 109 -20.20 -3.98 -25.23
N PHE A 110 -20.00 -3.45 -26.44
CA PHE A 110 -18.67 -3.14 -26.97
C PHE A 110 -17.92 -2.10 -26.11
N TYR A 111 -18.56 -0.99 -25.76
CA TYR A 111 -17.95 0.04 -24.93
C TYR A 111 -17.74 -0.42 -23.48
N SER A 112 -18.60 -1.31 -22.99
CA SER A 112 -18.38 -1.94 -21.69
C SER A 112 -17.13 -2.84 -21.70
N LEU A 113 -16.86 -3.53 -22.81
CA LEU A 113 -15.64 -4.31 -23.00
C LEU A 113 -14.39 -3.41 -23.04
N LEU A 114 -14.47 -2.23 -23.69
CA LEU A 114 -13.38 -1.26 -23.69
C LEU A 114 -13.01 -0.82 -22.27
N SER A 115 -13.98 -0.63 -21.36
CA SER A 115 -13.65 -0.29 -19.97
C SER A 115 -12.83 -1.38 -19.29
N SER A 116 -13.12 -2.65 -19.57
CA SER A 116 -12.34 -3.78 -19.04
C SER A 116 -10.94 -3.85 -19.65
N ILE A 117 -10.81 -3.59 -20.94
CA ILE A 117 -9.51 -3.57 -21.63
C ILE A 117 -8.64 -2.45 -21.06
N PHE A 118 -9.14 -1.22 -20.95
CA PHE A 118 -8.39 -0.10 -20.38
C PHE A 118 -7.94 -0.38 -18.93
N PHE A 119 -8.76 -1.08 -18.15
CA PHE A 119 -8.39 -1.49 -16.81
C PHE A 119 -7.31 -2.57 -16.81
N LEU A 120 -7.48 -3.65 -17.59
CA LEU A 120 -6.52 -4.75 -17.66
C LEU A 120 -5.13 -4.29 -18.07
N PHE A 121 -5.06 -3.43 -19.11
CA PHE A 121 -3.79 -2.93 -19.63
C PHE A 121 -3.26 -1.71 -18.85
N SER A 122 -3.86 -1.36 -17.71
CA SER A 122 -3.35 -0.29 -16.86
C SER A 122 -2.10 -0.71 -16.08
N ILE A 123 -1.16 0.22 -15.90
CA ILE A 123 0.05 -0.01 -15.09
C ILE A 123 -0.28 -0.53 -13.67
N PRO A 124 -1.28 0.01 -12.93
CA PRO A 124 -1.66 -0.56 -11.63
C PRO A 124 -2.05 -2.04 -11.68
N ALA A 125 -2.67 -2.52 -12.76
CA ALA A 125 -3.01 -3.93 -12.90
C ALA A 125 -1.74 -4.79 -12.99
N PHE A 126 -0.80 -4.45 -13.85
CA PHE A 126 0.46 -5.19 -14.00
C PHE A 126 1.34 -5.14 -12.75
N VAL A 127 1.48 -3.96 -12.13
CA VAL A 127 2.27 -3.80 -10.91
C VAL A 127 1.70 -4.66 -9.77
N ASN A 128 0.38 -4.76 -9.65
CA ASN A 128 -0.24 -5.62 -8.64
C ASN A 128 -0.07 -7.13 -8.93
N ILE A 129 0.22 -7.53 -10.17
CA ILE A 129 0.62 -8.92 -10.46
C ILE A 129 1.99 -9.18 -9.84
N GLY A 130 2.96 -8.27 -10.03
CA GLY A 130 4.34 -8.46 -9.60
C GLY A 130 4.61 -8.14 -8.12
N ALA A 131 3.89 -7.22 -7.50
CA ALA A 131 4.07 -6.79 -6.12
C ALA A 131 3.04 -7.47 -5.21
N LEU A 132 3.39 -8.62 -4.64
CA LEU A 132 2.45 -9.52 -3.97
C LEU A 132 1.85 -8.93 -2.68
N SER A 133 2.64 -8.21 -1.88
CA SER A 133 2.18 -7.56 -0.64
C SER A 133 1.11 -6.47 -0.88
N TRP A 134 1.02 -5.96 -2.12
CA TRP A 134 0.01 -4.97 -2.50
C TRP A 134 -1.33 -5.60 -2.88
N ARG A 135 -1.44 -6.91 -2.78
CA ARG A 135 -2.65 -7.72 -2.98
C ARG A 135 -3.90 -7.16 -2.29
N HIS A 136 -3.74 -6.52 -1.14
CA HIS A 136 -4.87 -5.89 -0.44
C HIS A 136 -5.57 -4.80 -1.25
N TYR A 137 -4.90 -4.19 -2.24
CA TYR A 137 -5.55 -3.24 -3.15
C TYR A 137 -6.40 -3.93 -4.20
N ILE A 138 -5.93 -5.04 -4.80
CA ILE A 138 -6.72 -5.76 -5.82
C ILE A 138 -7.93 -6.49 -5.21
N TRP A 139 -7.77 -7.08 -4.02
CA TRP A 139 -8.89 -7.68 -3.30
C TRP A 139 -9.87 -6.62 -2.79
N GLY A 140 -9.39 -5.53 -2.22
CA GLY A 140 -10.24 -4.42 -1.81
C GLY A 140 -10.98 -3.79 -2.99
N CYS A 141 -10.33 -3.64 -4.15
CA CYS A 141 -10.96 -3.20 -5.40
C CYS A 141 -12.06 -4.18 -5.83
N LEU A 142 -11.78 -5.49 -5.82
CA LEU A 142 -12.73 -6.53 -6.16
C LEU A 142 -14.03 -6.40 -5.34
N PHE A 143 -13.90 -6.38 -4.03
CA PHE A 143 -15.07 -6.30 -3.15
C PHE A 143 -15.76 -4.93 -3.21
N THR A 144 -15.03 -3.86 -3.52
CA THR A 144 -15.59 -2.53 -3.79
C THR A 144 -16.44 -2.52 -5.06
N LEU A 145 -15.91 -3.04 -6.15
CA LEU A 145 -16.63 -3.14 -7.42
C LEU A 145 -17.84 -4.09 -7.29
N LEU A 146 -17.66 -5.22 -6.60
CA LEU A 146 -18.76 -6.17 -6.35
C LEU A 146 -19.85 -5.55 -5.48
N SER A 147 -19.50 -4.84 -4.43
CA SER A 147 -20.43 -4.09 -3.59
C SER A 147 -21.23 -3.09 -4.43
N PHE A 148 -20.57 -2.29 -5.27
CA PHE A 148 -21.24 -1.35 -6.16
C PHE A 148 -22.13 -2.04 -7.19
N TYR A 149 -21.68 -3.13 -7.80
CA TYR A 149 -22.48 -3.94 -8.72
C TYR A 149 -23.76 -4.46 -8.06
N LEU A 150 -23.65 -5.05 -6.88
CA LEU A 150 -24.78 -5.60 -6.11
C LEU A 150 -25.74 -4.49 -5.68
N TYR A 151 -25.23 -3.33 -5.30
CA TYR A 151 -26.05 -2.16 -5.02
C TYR A 151 -26.86 -1.73 -6.26
N LYS A 152 -26.25 -1.68 -7.44
CA LYS A 152 -26.95 -1.37 -8.71
C LYS A 152 -28.01 -2.43 -9.05
N ARG A 153 -27.76 -3.69 -8.75
CA ARG A 153 -28.76 -4.77 -8.86
C ARG A 153 -29.93 -4.55 -7.89
N PHE A 154 -29.65 -4.16 -6.66
CA PHE A 154 -30.68 -3.77 -5.69
C PHE A 154 -31.51 -2.59 -6.19
N GLU A 155 -30.91 -1.55 -6.74
CA GLU A 155 -31.63 -0.41 -7.33
C GLU A 155 -32.62 -0.83 -8.43
N GLN A 156 -32.24 -1.82 -9.26
CA GLN A 156 -33.08 -2.31 -10.35
C GLN A 156 -34.20 -3.27 -9.93
N THR A 157 -33.90 -4.13 -8.96
CA THR A 157 -34.80 -5.24 -8.59
C THR A 157 -35.55 -5.02 -7.30
N ASN A 158 -35.09 -4.07 -6.47
CA ASN A 158 -35.57 -3.84 -5.10
C ASN A 158 -35.50 -5.07 -4.16
N ILE A 159 -34.68 -6.09 -4.52
CA ILE A 159 -34.54 -7.32 -3.73
C ILE A 159 -33.50 -7.11 -2.63
N GLY A 160 -33.90 -7.19 -1.36
CA GLY A 160 -33.06 -6.90 -0.18
C GLY A 160 -31.77 -7.72 -0.08
N LYS A 161 -31.77 -8.98 -0.59
CA LYS A 161 -30.54 -9.81 -0.60
C LYS A 161 -29.37 -9.15 -1.31
N PHE A 162 -29.61 -8.40 -2.39
CA PHE A 162 -28.54 -7.68 -3.09
C PHE A 162 -27.98 -6.54 -2.26
N LEU A 163 -28.80 -5.84 -1.47
CA LEU A 163 -28.33 -4.80 -0.58
C LEU A 163 -27.49 -5.40 0.55
N ILE A 164 -27.96 -6.47 1.19
CA ILE A 164 -27.21 -7.16 2.26
C ILE A 164 -25.85 -7.64 1.72
N SER A 165 -25.84 -8.32 0.57
CA SER A 165 -24.60 -8.78 -0.06
C SER A 165 -23.66 -7.61 -0.42
N SER A 166 -24.21 -6.47 -0.86
CA SER A 166 -23.43 -5.27 -1.14
C SER A 166 -22.74 -4.73 0.13
N ILE A 167 -23.46 -4.68 1.24
CA ILE A 167 -22.93 -4.22 2.54
C ILE A 167 -21.85 -5.19 3.05
N MET A 168 -22.07 -6.50 2.92
CA MET A 168 -21.06 -7.51 3.30
C MET A 168 -19.79 -7.38 2.44
N CYS A 169 -19.92 -7.18 1.13
CA CYS A 169 -18.76 -6.92 0.26
C CYS A 169 -18.03 -5.64 0.66
N TYR A 170 -18.75 -4.57 1.03
CA TYR A 170 -18.13 -3.34 1.53
C TYR A 170 -17.32 -3.61 2.81
N PHE A 171 -17.89 -4.34 3.75
CA PHE A 171 -17.18 -4.72 4.98
C PHE A 171 -15.88 -5.49 4.69
N VAL A 172 -15.93 -6.47 3.80
CA VAL A 172 -14.74 -7.23 3.37
C VAL A 172 -13.72 -6.30 2.68
N ALA A 173 -14.16 -5.35 1.84
CA ALA A 173 -13.27 -4.40 1.16
C ALA A 173 -12.45 -3.57 2.16
N ILE A 174 -13.10 -3.03 3.20
CA ILE A 174 -12.41 -2.20 4.20
C ILE A 174 -11.50 -3.02 5.13
N LEU A 175 -11.78 -4.31 5.33
CA LEU A 175 -10.88 -5.24 6.04
C LEU A 175 -9.62 -5.57 5.24
N PHE A 176 -9.68 -5.52 3.91
CA PHE A 176 -8.47 -5.58 3.08
C PHE A 176 -7.68 -4.28 3.16
N LYS A 177 -8.35 -3.13 3.02
CA LYS A 177 -7.69 -1.82 3.12
C LYS A 177 -8.68 -0.70 3.41
N SER A 178 -8.36 0.12 4.40
CA SER A 178 -9.16 1.31 4.74
C SER A 178 -9.28 2.35 3.61
N ALA A 179 -8.47 2.24 2.56
CA ALA A 179 -8.61 3.09 1.36
C ALA A 179 -9.96 2.95 0.65
N PHE A 180 -10.71 1.89 0.92
CA PHE A 180 -12.03 1.64 0.33
C PHE A 180 -13.21 2.14 1.19
N THR A 181 -12.93 2.75 2.34
CA THR A 181 -13.98 3.33 3.21
C THR A 181 -14.87 4.37 2.53
N PRO A 182 -14.43 5.15 1.52
CA PRO A 182 -15.29 6.17 0.92
C PRO A 182 -16.34 5.63 -0.08
N LEU A 183 -16.42 4.32 -0.34
CA LEU A 183 -17.41 3.73 -1.26
C LEU A 183 -18.87 4.19 -1.03
N PRO A 184 -19.37 4.35 0.21
CA PRO A 184 -20.75 4.81 0.43
C PRO A 184 -21.05 6.18 -0.19
N LEU A 185 -20.05 7.06 -0.26
CA LEU A 185 -20.18 8.36 -0.95
C LEU A 185 -20.35 8.18 -2.46
N ALA A 186 -19.62 7.23 -3.06
CA ALA A 186 -19.79 6.88 -4.47
C ALA A 186 -21.19 6.33 -4.76
N ILE A 187 -21.73 5.49 -3.88
CA ILE A 187 -23.09 4.98 -3.95
C ILE A 187 -24.09 6.15 -3.89
N LEU A 188 -23.90 7.10 -2.97
CA LEU A 188 -24.77 8.26 -2.83
C LEU A 188 -24.79 9.11 -4.11
N LEU A 189 -23.64 9.36 -4.72
CA LEU A 189 -23.50 10.18 -5.94
C LEU A 189 -24.19 9.56 -7.15
N LEU A 190 -24.06 8.23 -7.34
CA LEU A 190 -24.53 7.53 -8.52
C LEU A 190 -25.91 6.86 -8.35
N SER A 191 -26.51 6.96 -7.18
CA SER A 191 -27.81 6.34 -6.90
C SER A 191 -28.95 7.08 -7.60
N LYS A 192 -29.90 6.30 -8.14
CA LYS A 192 -31.16 6.79 -8.72
C LYS A 192 -32.33 6.73 -7.73
N LEU A 193 -32.12 6.20 -6.53
CA LEU A 193 -33.18 6.12 -5.50
C LEU A 193 -33.61 7.49 -4.99
N ARG A 194 -34.79 7.58 -4.37
CA ARG A 194 -35.27 8.78 -3.70
C ARG A 194 -34.32 9.19 -2.55
N PRO A 195 -34.13 10.49 -2.30
CA PRO A 195 -33.18 10.98 -1.28
C PRO A 195 -33.34 10.33 0.08
N SER A 196 -34.56 10.19 0.59
CA SER A 196 -34.84 9.55 1.88
C SER A 196 -34.34 8.11 1.97
N LYS A 197 -34.55 7.33 0.90
CA LYS A 197 -34.08 5.93 0.83
C LYS A 197 -32.55 5.88 0.72
N ARG A 198 -31.92 6.80 0.00
CA ARG A 198 -30.45 6.90 -0.09
C ARG A 198 -29.82 7.17 1.26
N ILE A 199 -30.37 8.15 2.03
CA ILE A 199 -29.84 8.49 3.36
C ILE A 199 -29.97 7.31 4.32
N LYS A 200 -31.10 6.58 4.32
CA LYS A 200 -31.25 5.38 5.14
C LYS A 200 -30.19 4.30 4.80
N ILE A 201 -29.96 4.06 3.52
CA ILE A 201 -28.96 3.10 3.08
C ILE A 201 -27.54 3.59 3.45
N LEU A 202 -27.23 4.87 3.23
CA LEU A 202 -25.97 5.45 3.67
C LEU A 202 -25.75 5.24 5.17
N GLY A 203 -26.80 5.45 5.99
CA GLY A 203 -26.75 5.19 7.44
C GLY A 203 -26.30 3.76 7.75
N ILE A 204 -26.81 2.75 7.02
CA ILE A 204 -26.41 1.35 7.24
C ILE A 204 -24.92 1.15 6.92
N TYR A 205 -24.43 1.69 5.79
CA TYR A 205 -23.00 1.62 5.44
C TYR A 205 -22.13 2.34 6.48
N MET A 206 -22.62 3.48 7.01
CA MET A 206 -21.90 4.22 8.06
C MET A 206 -21.86 3.43 9.38
N CYS A 207 -22.91 2.69 9.74
CA CYS A 207 -22.86 1.79 10.90
C CYS A 207 -21.77 0.71 10.74
N VAL A 208 -21.65 0.11 9.55
CA VAL A 208 -20.58 -0.86 9.24
C VAL A 208 -19.20 -0.21 9.31
N PHE A 209 -19.07 1.00 8.80
CA PHE A 209 -17.81 1.76 8.89
C PHE A 209 -17.44 2.07 10.35
N LEU A 210 -18.40 2.51 11.17
CA LEU A 210 -18.18 2.80 12.59
C LEU A 210 -17.78 1.53 13.36
N PHE A 211 -18.44 0.40 13.09
CA PHE A 211 -18.05 -0.89 13.66
C PHE A 211 -16.60 -1.24 13.32
N TYR A 212 -16.21 -1.13 12.03
CA TYR A 212 -14.85 -1.32 11.58
C TYR A 212 -13.86 -0.37 12.28
N LEU A 213 -14.23 0.91 12.43
CA LEU A 213 -13.37 1.91 13.06
C LEU A 213 -13.13 1.61 14.54
N ILE A 214 -14.16 1.20 15.28
CA ILE A 214 -14.05 0.79 16.68
C ILE A 214 -13.13 -0.43 16.79
N TRP A 215 -13.35 -1.43 15.95
CA TRP A 215 -12.52 -2.64 15.94
C TRP A 215 -11.06 -2.32 15.60
N ARG A 216 -10.83 -1.48 14.59
CA ARG A 216 -9.50 -1.01 14.22
C ARG A 216 -8.80 -0.29 15.38
N ILE A 217 -9.50 0.63 16.07
CA ILE A 217 -8.95 1.34 17.22
C ILE A 217 -8.61 0.37 18.35
N HIS A 218 -9.46 -0.62 18.59
CA HIS A 218 -9.21 -1.66 19.59
C HIS A 218 -7.91 -2.43 19.29
N ILE A 219 -7.73 -2.90 18.05
CA ILE A 219 -6.57 -3.71 17.67
C ILE A 219 -5.28 -2.89 17.55
N LEU A 220 -5.32 -1.69 16.95
CA LEU A 220 -4.13 -0.86 16.78
C LEU A 220 -3.79 -0.01 18.03
N GLY A 221 -4.76 0.17 18.94
CA GLY A 221 -4.63 1.09 20.06
C GLY A 221 -4.76 2.57 19.69
N GLY A 222 -5.27 2.87 18.50
CA GLY A 222 -5.49 4.21 17.97
C GLY A 222 -6.00 4.17 16.55
N ILE A 223 -6.22 5.33 15.94
CA ILE A 223 -6.73 5.42 14.56
C ILE A 223 -5.78 4.73 13.56
N GLY A 224 -4.47 4.69 13.83
CA GLY A 224 -3.46 4.11 12.96
C GLY A 224 -3.34 4.84 11.61
N GLY A 225 -2.61 4.22 10.67
CA GLY A 225 -2.39 4.78 9.34
C GLY A 225 -1.29 5.84 9.29
N TYR A 226 -1.22 6.54 8.19
CA TYR A 226 -0.20 7.58 7.93
C TYR A 226 -0.26 8.78 8.88
N PHE A 227 -1.32 8.94 9.68
CA PHE A 227 -1.40 9.96 10.73
C PHE A 227 -0.31 9.84 11.79
N PHE A 228 0.20 8.63 12.03
CA PHE A 228 1.22 8.34 13.02
C PHE A 228 2.62 8.16 12.42
N ILE A 229 2.71 8.15 11.08
CA ILE A 229 3.98 8.11 10.38
C ILE A 229 4.31 9.55 9.99
N PRO A 230 5.16 10.25 10.73
CA PRO A 230 5.54 11.60 10.38
C PRO A 230 6.36 11.53 9.08
N SER A 231 5.74 11.90 7.97
CA SER A 231 6.46 12.17 6.74
C SER A 231 6.76 13.66 6.69
N PRO A 232 8.00 14.11 6.70
CA PRO A 232 8.35 15.52 6.63
C PRO A 232 7.92 16.19 5.32
N THR A 233 7.50 15.41 4.34
CA THR A 233 7.24 15.88 2.97
C THR A 233 5.76 15.92 2.57
N VAL A 234 4.82 15.53 3.43
CA VAL A 234 3.41 15.48 3.08
C VAL A 234 2.63 16.50 3.89
N SER A 235 2.48 17.70 3.33
CA SER A 235 1.38 18.59 3.74
C SER A 235 0.09 17.95 3.25
N GLY A 236 -0.80 17.50 4.18
CA GLY A 236 -2.14 17.00 3.87
C GLY A 236 -3.06 18.11 3.35
N SER A 237 -2.60 18.90 2.39
CA SER A 237 -3.30 20.04 1.84
C SER A 237 -4.28 19.59 0.74
N ILE A 238 -5.35 20.34 0.57
CA ILE A 238 -6.28 20.21 -0.56
C ILE A 238 -5.53 20.25 -1.89
N PHE A 239 -4.46 21.05 -1.98
CA PHE A 239 -3.59 21.11 -3.15
C PHE A 239 -2.98 19.76 -3.50
N THR A 240 -2.60 18.96 -2.50
CA THR A 240 -2.07 17.60 -2.73
C THR A 240 -3.10 16.68 -3.39
N ILE A 241 -4.36 16.72 -2.95
CA ILE A 241 -5.44 15.93 -3.57
C ILE A 241 -5.75 16.41 -4.98
N LEU A 242 -5.91 17.73 -5.13
CA LEU A 242 -6.39 18.29 -6.40
C LEU A 242 -5.33 18.37 -7.48
N PHE A 243 -4.05 18.47 -7.14
CA PHE A 243 -3.00 18.69 -8.14
C PHE A 243 -1.88 17.66 -8.07
N LYS A 244 -1.21 17.50 -6.93
CA LYS A 244 -0.01 16.67 -6.84
C LYS A 244 -0.28 15.19 -7.12
N ILE A 245 -1.28 14.61 -6.47
CA ILE A 245 -1.61 13.18 -6.66
C ILE A 245 -2.12 12.90 -8.09
N PRO A 246 -3.12 13.65 -8.65
CA PRO A 246 -3.55 13.44 -10.03
C PRO A 246 -2.44 13.68 -11.06
N TYR A 247 -1.56 14.65 -10.84
CA TYR A 247 -0.37 14.88 -11.67
C TYR A 247 0.53 13.65 -11.68
N THR A 248 0.92 13.17 -10.47
CA THR A 248 1.82 12.01 -10.33
C THR A 248 1.21 10.75 -10.93
N ILE A 249 -0.08 10.48 -10.64
CA ILE A 249 -0.79 9.32 -11.20
C ILE A 249 -0.84 9.40 -12.73
N SER A 250 -1.21 10.56 -13.28
CA SER A 250 -1.33 10.76 -14.72
C SER A 250 0.03 10.57 -15.41
N LYS A 251 1.10 11.16 -14.86
CA LYS A 251 2.46 11.04 -15.38
C LYS A 251 2.99 9.61 -15.28
N THR A 252 2.78 8.94 -14.14
CA THR A 252 3.30 7.58 -13.92
C THR A 252 2.54 6.53 -14.75
N ILE A 253 1.21 6.62 -14.83
CA ILE A 253 0.39 5.59 -15.49
C ILE A 253 0.32 5.80 -16.99
N TRP A 254 0.14 7.05 -17.45
CA TRP A 254 -0.07 7.37 -18.87
C TRP A 254 1.07 8.15 -19.52
N GLY A 255 2.09 8.55 -18.77
CA GLY A 255 3.20 9.37 -19.28
C GLY A 255 2.81 10.82 -19.61
N VAL A 256 1.54 11.19 -19.43
CA VAL A 256 1.01 12.53 -19.74
C VAL A 256 0.56 13.21 -18.46
N PRO A 257 1.16 14.33 -18.07
CA PRO A 257 0.73 15.10 -16.91
C PRO A 257 -0.76 15.50 -17.03
N PHE A 258 -1.48 15.45 -15.92
CA PHE A 258 -2.90 15.85 -15.85
C PHE A 258 -3.86 15.09 -16.78
N PHE A 259 -3.46 13.94 -17.33
CA PHE A 259 -4.29 13.14 -18.24
C PHE A 259 -5.70 12.85 -17.68
N ILE A 260 -5.78 12.56 -16.37
CA ILE A 260 -7.05 12.34 -15.67
C ILE A 260 -7.96 13.56 -15.81
N TYR A 261 -7.45 14.77 -15.65
CA TYR A 261 -8.24 16.00 -15.77
C TYR A 261 -8.71 16.25 -17.21
N LEU A 262 -7.87 15.96 -18.21
CA LEU A 262 -8.26 16.09 -19.61
C LEU A 262 -9.47 15.22 -19.91
N ILE A 263 -9.47 13.96 -19.44
CA ILE A 263 -10.60 13.03 -19.59
C ILE A 263 -11.86 13.56 -18.89
N LEU A 264 -11.72 14.02 -17.66
CA LEU A 264 -12.83 14.49 -16.84
C LEU A 264 -13.45 15.77 -17.41
N ILE A 265 -12.64 16.72 -17.88
CA ILE A 265 -13.11 17.94 -18.54
C ILE A 265 -13.85 17.58 -19.83
N ALA A 266 -13.26 16.72 -20.68
CA ALA A 266 -13.91 16.29 -21.92
C ALA A 266 -15.26 15.60 -21.63
N LEU A 267 -15.33 14.76 -20.61
CA LEU A 267 -16.57 14.11 -20.21
C LEU A 267 -17.60 15.12 -19.64
N CYS A 268 -17.15 16.14 -18.91
CA CYS A 268 -18.03 17.22 -18.43
C CYS A 268 -18.60 18.05 -19.58
N ILE A 269 -17.83 18.32 -20.63
CA ILE A 269 -18.29 19.00 -21.85
C ILE A 269 -19.39 18.19 -22.53
N VAL A 270 -19.18 16.88 -22.68
CA VAL A 270 -20.11 16.00 -23.42
C VAL A 270 -21.33 15.61 -22.55
N ARG A 271 -21.16 15.41 -21.25
CA ARG A 271 -22.21 14.98 -20.30
C ARG A 271 -21.96 15.54 -18.90
N LYS A 272 -22.25 16.84 -18.71
CA LYS A 272 -21.97 17.62 -17.49
C LYS A 272 -22.25 16.86 -16.18
N ARG A 273 -23.48 16.36 -15.98
CA ARG A 273 -23.85 15.65 -14.73
C ARG A 273 -23.03 14.40 -14.48
N LEU A 274 -22.78 13.61 -15.53
CA LEU A 274 -22.02 12.36 -15.42
C LEU A 274 -20.53 12.65 -15.22
N GLY A 275 -19.99 13.64 -15.93
CA GLY A 275 -18.59 14.09 -15.77
C GLY A 275 -18.31 14.57 -14.37
N ILE A 276 -19.19 15.40 -13.79
CA ILE A 276 -19.09 15.87 -12.41
C ILE A 276 -19.14 14.69 -11.42
N ALA A 277 -20.07 13.74 -11.60
CA ALA A 277 -20.14 12.57 -10.72
C ALA A 277 -18.86 11.72 -10.77
N ILE A 278 -18.30 11.49 -11.96
CA ILE A 278 -17.05 10.74 -12.12
C ILE A 278 -15.85 11.53 -11.56
N PHE A 279 -15.83 12.86 -11.71
CA PHE A 279 -14.82 13.71 -11.09
C PHE A 279 -14.80 13.50 -9.58
N PHE A 280 -15.95 13.56 -8.91
CA PHE A 280 -16.02 13.29 -7.48
C PHE A 280 -15.63 11.85 -7.12
N LEU A 281 -15.95 10.86 -7.96
CA LEU A 281 -15.52 9.49 -7.74
C LEU A 281 -14.00 9.33 -7.80
N VAL A 282 -13.34 9.99 -8.74
CA VAL A 282 -11.87 10.02 -8.81
C VAL A 282 -11.30 10.68 -7.55
N LEU A 283 -11.81 11.83 -7.13
CA LEU A 283 -11.37 12.50 -5.90
C LEU A 283 -11.58 11.62 -4.66
N ILE A 284 -12.73 10.96 -4.55
CA ILE A 284 -13.05 10.02 -3.48
C ILE A 284 -12.06 8.84 -3.49
N SER A 285 -11.71 8.31 -4.65
CA SER A 285 -10.77 7.18 -4.75
C SER A 285 -9.32 7.57 -4.42
N ILE A 286 -8.95 8.83 -4.59
CA ILE A 286 -7.62 9.38 -4.31
C ILE A 286 -7.51 9.86 -2.86
N SER A 287 -8.60 10.34 -2.27
CA SER A 287 -8.60 10.99 -0.94
C SER A 287 -7.93 10.19 0.19
N PRO A 288 -8.01 8.84 0.26
CA PRO A 288 -7.32 8.07 1.29
C PRO A 288 -5.79 8.16 1.21
N PHE A 289 -5.25 8.62 0.09
CA PHE A 289 -3.81 8.70 -0.18
C PHE A 289 -3.21 10.09 0.06
N ILE A 290 -4.00 11.05 0.57
CA ILE A 290 -3.56 12.44 0.84
C ILE A 290 -2.31 12.51 1.74
N PHE A 291 -2.19 11.57 2.68
CA PHE A 291 -1.07 11.48 3.61
C PHE A 291 0.05 10.55 3.12
N THR A 292 -0.07 10.00 1.90
CA THR A 292 0.97 9.14 1.35
C THR A 292 1.95 9.96 0.54
N ARG A 293 3.20 9.52 0.52
CA ARG A 293 4.21 10.10 -0.37
C ARG A 293 3.78 9.87 -1.82
N ALA A 294 3.65 10.95 -2.58
CA ALA A 294 3.40 10.92 -4.01
C ALA A 294 4.74 10.95 -4.75
N ASP A 295 5.39 9.79 -4.83
CA ASP A 295 6.61 9.62 -5.64
C ASP A 295 6.24 9.11 -7.03
N GLU A 296 7.09 9.37 -8.02
CA GLU A 296 6.92 8.90 -9.40
C GLU A 296 7.29 7.41 -9.58
N SER A 297 7.28 6.62 -8.51
CA SER A 297 7.57 5.19 -8.53
C SER A 297 6.40 4.38 -9.07
N TYR A 298 6.66 3.48 -10.01
CA TYR A 298 5.64 2.57 -10.54
C TYR A 298 5.14 1.57 -9.48
N ILE A 299 5.98 1.18 -8.53
CA ILE A 299 5.55 0.33 -7.41
C ILE A 299 4.40 0.99 -6.65
N LEU A 300 4.46 2.30 -6.44
CA LEU A 300 3.39 3.04 -5.76
C LEU A 300 2.13 3.17 -6.60
N ALA A 301 2.20 2.96 -7.93
CA ALA A 301 1.02 2.98 -8.79
C ALA A 301 0.02 1.87 -8.45
N ALA A 302 0.46 0.75 -7.87
CA ALA A 302 -0.40 -0.36 -7.46
C ALA A 302 -1.58 0.07 -6.57
N LYS A 303 -1.38 1.06 -5.68
CA LYS A 303 -2.43 1.57 -4.77
C LYS A 303 -3.59 2.26 -5.48
N PHE A 304 -3.40 2.70 -6.73
CA PHE A 304 -4.41 3.41 -7.52
C PHE A 304 -5.25 2.51 -8.42
N ILE A 305 -5.33 1.21 -8.14
CA ILE A 305 -6.09 0.25 -8.94
C ILE A 305 -7.58 0.61 -9.05
N LEU A 306 -8.22 1.09 -7.98
CA LEU A 306 -9.59 1.55 -8.01
C LEU A 306 -9.75 2.82 -8.85
N THR A 307 -8.82 3.77 -8.74
CA THR A 307 -8.80 4.97 -9.58
C THR A 307 -8.65 4.59 -11.05
N SER A 308 -7.80 3.63 -11.38
CA SER A 308 -7.68 3.09 -12.75
C SER A 308 -8.98 2.49 -13.26
N ALA A 309 -9.73 1.76 -12.44
CA ALA A 309 -11.03 1.23 -12.82
C ALA A 309 -12.05 2.33 -13.13
N ILE A 310 -12.07 3.40 -12.33
CA ILE A 310 -12.96 4.55 -12.53
C ILE A 310 -12.57 5.31 -13.81
N VAL A 311 -11.27 5.55 -14.04
CA VAL A 311 -10.77 6.22 -15.24
C VAL A 311 -11.02 5.37 -16.49
N ALA A 312 -10.85 4.06 -16.42
CA ALA A 312 -11.17 3.15 -17.51
C ALA A 312 -12.67 3.21 -17.91
N LEU A 313 -13.55 3.29 -16.91
CA LEU A 313 -14.98 3.51 -17.16
C LEU A 313 -15.23 4.90 -17.76
N ALA A 314 -14.57 5.94 -17.27
CA ALA A 314 -14.69 7.30 -17.81
C ALA A 314 -14.26 7.39 -19.27
N LEU A 315 -13.14 6.75 -19.63
CA LEU A 315 -12.66 6.65 -21.02
C LEU A 315 -13.67 5.96 -21.93
N ALA A 316 -14.22 4.83 -21.50
CA ALA A 316 -15.22 4.10 -22.27
C ALA A 316 -16.50 4.92 -22.46
N LEU A 317 -16.93 5.67 -21.43
CA LEU A 317 -18.07 6.59 -21.50
C LEU A 317 -17.77 7.75 -22.47
N LEU A 318 -16.61 8.37 -22.37
CA LEU A 318 -16.20 9.45 -23.27
C LEU A 318 -16.20 8.97 -24.73
N THR A 319 -15.57 7.84 -24.98
CA THR A 319 -15.54 7.21 -26.30
C THR A 319 -16.96 6.97 -26.85
N TYR A 320 -17.86 6.41 -26.04
CA TYR A 320 -19.24 6.17 -26.44
C TYR A 320 -19.97 7.47 -26.80
N TYR A 321 -19.87 8.50 -25.95
CA TYR A 321 -20.61 9.74 -26.19
C TYR A 321 -20.01 10.56 -27.34
N LEU A 322 -18.72 10.57 -27.54
CA LEU A 322 -18.07 11.20 -28.68
C LEU A 322 -18.55 10.55 -29.99
N ILE A 323 -18.64 9.24 -30.05
CA ILE A 323 -19.18 8.52 -31.20
C ILE A 323 -20.67 8.87 -31.44
N LYS A 324 -21.48 8.98 -30.45
CA LYS A 324 -22.91 9.25 -30.57
C LYS A 324 -23.25 10.63 -31.14
N VAL A 325 -22.36 11.62 -30.96
CA VAL A 325 -22.60 13.03 -31.36
C VAL A 325 -22.43 13.29 -32.88
N ARG A 326 -21.65 12.57 -33.65
CA ARG A 326 -21.38 12.78 -35.11
C ARG A 326 -21.15 11.45 -35.85
N GLU A 327 -21.82 11.09 -36.96
CA GLU A 327 -21.64 9.85 -37.73
C GLU A 327 -20.53 9.98 -38.83
N GLY A 328 -19.75 8.98 -39.08
CA GLY A 328 -18.74 8.91 -40.14
C GLY A 328 -17.27 8.97 -39.69
N LEU A 329 -16.69 10.12 -39.45
CA LEU A 329 -15.25 10.32 -39.13
C LEU A 329 -14.85 9.83 -37.73
N LYS A 330 -15.78 9.60 -36.87
CA LYS A 330 -15.71 9.33 -35.42
C LYS A 330 -15.15 7.99 -35.02
N ASN A 331 -15.53 6.93 -35.75
CA ASN A 331 -15.09 5.58 -35.45
C ASN A 331 -13.55 5.52 -35.52
N TYR A 332 -12.97 6.24 -36.50
CA TYR A 332 -11.52 6.33 -36.65
C TYR A 332 -10.87 7.14 -35.54
N ILE A 333 -11.43 8.29 -35.15
CA ILE A 333 -10.91 9.11 -34.05
C ILE A 333 -10.95 8.32 -32.71
N CYS A 334 -12.06 7.65 -32.46
CA CYS A 334 -12.18 6.86 -31.22
C CYS A 334 -11.28 5.63 -31.22
N LEU A 335 -11.14 4.95 -32.36
CA LEU A 335 -10.16 3.87 -32.48
C LEU A 335 -8.74 4.39 -32.28
N LEU A 336 -8.39 5.53 -32.88
CA LEU A 336 -7.10 6.16 -32.71
C LEU A 336 -6.86 6.55 -31.24
N MET A 337 -7.84 7.13 -30.55
CA MET A 337 -7.74 7.43 -29.12
C MET A 337 -7.53 6.17 -28.27
N CYS A 338 -8.27 5.09 -28.55
CA CYS A 338 -8.10 3.82 -27.84
C CYS A 338 -6.69 3.25 -28.06
N ILE A 339 -6.22 3.25 -29.30
CA ILE A 339 -4.86 2.80 -29.65
C ILE A 339 -3.83 3.67 -28.93
N LEU A 340 -3.97 5.00 -28.98
CA LEU A 340 -3.04 5.92 -28.31
C LEU A 340 -2.96 5.67 -26.80
N ILE A 341 -4.10 5.51 -26.12
CA ILE A 341 -4.14 5.25 -24.67
C ILE A 341 -3.47 3.93 -24.35
N LEU A 342 -3.78 2.86 -25.09
CA LEU A 342 -3.13 1.56 -24.88
C LEU A 342 -1.64 1.63 -25.18
N THR A 343 -1.23 2.33 -26.22
CA THR A 343 0.19 2.53 -26.55
C THR A 343 0.93 3.27 -25.44
N LEU A 344 0.36 4.34 -24.89
CA LEU A 344 0.95 5.08 -23.78
C LEU A 344 1.13 4.20 -22.52
N GLN A 345 0.16 3.33 -22.24
CA GLN A 345 0.28 2.37 -21.13
C GLN A 345 1.38 1.34 -21.42
N MET A 346 1.43 0.81 -22.63
CA MET A 346 2.43 -0.19 -23.03
C MET A 346 3.85 0.35 -23.06
N ILE A 347 4.08 1.61 -23.43
CA ILE A 347 5.40 2.27 -23.40
C ILE A 347 5.96 2.35 -21.95
N ASN A 348 5.10 2.54 -20.96
CA ASN A 348 5.52 2.63 -19.57
C ASN A 348 5.68 1.26 -18.87
N LEU A 349 5.15 0.19 -19.46
CA LEU A 349 5.15 -1.15 -18.88
C LEU A 349 6.57 -1.72 -18.66
N PRO A 350 7.52 -1.60 -19.61
CA PRO A 350 8.90 -2.05 -19.39
C PRO A 350 9.60 -1.33 -18.24
N ARG A 351 9.30 -0.04 -18.02
CA ARG A 351 9.84 0.74 -16.90
C ARG A 351 9.29 0.23 -15.57
N ALA A 352 7.98 -0.02 -15.50
CA ALA A 352 7.34 -0.58 -14.31
C ALA A 352 7.89 -1.98 -13.98
N PHE A 353 8.05 -2.83 -14.99
CA PHE A 353 8.67 -4.15 -14.84
C PHE A 353 10.13 -4.04 -14.37
N SER A 354 10.93 -3.17 -14.99
CA SER A 354 12.34 -2.98 -14.63
C SER A 354 12.51 -2.54 -13.17
N GLU A 355 11.68 -1.60 -12.69
CA GLU A 355 11.72 -1.15 -11.28
C GLU A 355 11.44 -2.31 -10.31
N LEU A 356 10.41 -3.10 -10.57
CA LEU A 356 10.07 -4.27 -9.74
C LEU A 356 11.14 -5.35 -9.81
N ASN A 357 11.62 -5.66 -11.02
CA ASN A 357 12.61 -6.72 -11.24
C ASN A 357 13.95 -6.38 -10.60
N LEU A 358 14.44 -5.14 -10.73
CA LEU A 358 15.68 -4.70 -10.07
C LEU A 358 15.60 -4.87 -8.54
N LEU A 359 14.49 -4.46 -7.94
CA LEU A 359 14.28 -4.63 -6.51
C LEU A 359 14.24 -6.12 -6.14
N SER A 360 13.51 -6.92 -6.90
CA SER A 360 13.37 -8.36 -6.71
C SER A 360 14.71 -9.10 -6.80
N GLN A 361 15.52 -8.81 -7.80
CA GLN A 361 16.84 -9.43 -8.00
C GLN A 361 17.81 -9.06 -6.86
N SER A 362 17.78 -7.80 -6.41
CA SER A 362 18.58 -7.36 -5.25
C SER A 362 18.21 -8.15 -3.99
N ILE A 363 16.92 -8.36 -3.73
CA ILE A 363 16.44 -9.13 -2.58
C ILE A 363 16.82 -10.61 -2.71
N LYS A 364 16.62 -11.20 -3.88
CA LYS A 364 16.95 -12.62 -4.17
C LYS A 364 18.44 -12.88 -3.96
N SER A 365 19.30 -12.00 -4.48
CA SER A 365 20.75 -12.08 -4.30
C SER A 365 21.13 -11.97 -2.83
N THR A 366 20.51 -11.04 -2.08
CA THR A 366 20.71 -10.91 -0.63
C THR A 366 20.36 -12.21 0.09
N CYS A 367 19.21 -12.81 -0.21
CA CYS A 367 18.79 -14.08 0.40
C CYS A 367 19.73 -15.24 0.06
N SER A 368 20.23 -15.31 -1.16
CA SER A 368 21.21 -16.31 -1.58
C SER A 368 22.50 -16.20 -0.79
N ILE A 369 23.06 -15.01 -0.65
CA ILE A 369 24.27 -14.76 0.12
C ILE A 369 24.06 -15.08 1.60
N LEU A 370 22.92 -14.69 2.17
CA LEU A 370 22.58 -14.99 3.55
C LEU A 370 22.45 -16.49 3.83
N SER A 371 22.01 -17.25 2.83
CA SER A 371 21.85 -18.71 2.94
C SER A 371 23.20 -19.44 2.89
N SER A 372 24.20 -18.87 2.22
CA SER A 372 25.48 -19.53 1.94
C SER A 372 26.59 -19.21 2.95
N GLN A 373 26.40 -18.29 3.94
CA GLN A 373 27.58 -17.66 4.54
C GLN A 373 27.67 -17.46 6.05
N LYS A 374 28.93 -17.22 6.43
CA LYS A 374 29.53 -16.91 7.73
C LYS A 374 29.26 -15.47 8.22
N ILE A 375 28.22 -14.81 7.74
CA ILE A 375 27.91 -13.41 8.12
C ILE A 375 27.43 -13.36 9.57
N LYS A 376 28.02 -12.49 10.37
CA LYS A 376 27.70 -12.36 11.79
C LYS A 376 26.68 -11.28 12.10
N VAL A 377 26.60 -10.23 11.28
CA VAL A 377 25.73 -9.07 11.52
C VAL A 377 25.06 -8.62 10.23
N ILE A 378 23.75 -8.42 10.27
CA ILE A 378 22.96 -7.89 9.16
C ILE A 378 22.20 -6.68 9.64
N TYR A 379 22.28 -5.63 8.86
CA TYR A 379 21.45 -4.45 9.00
C TYR A 379 20.18 -4.61 8.15
N ASP A 380 19.04 -4.79 8.82
CA ASP A 380 17.73 -4.96 8.15
C ASP A 380 16.80 -3.78 8.43
N PRO A 381 16.85 -2.71 7.62
CA PRO A 381 16.05 -1.51 7.85
C PRO A 381 14.54 -1.75 7.69
N TYR A 382 14.12 -2.89 7.16
CA TYR A 382 12.74 -3.18 6.82
C TYR A 382 12.16 -4.42 7.52
N VAL A 383 12.93 -5.06 8.41
CA VAL A 383 12.53 -6.28 9.15
C VAL A 383 12.20 -7.49 8.25
N TRP A 384 12.41 -7.39 6.94
CA TRP A 384 12.07 -8.47 6.00
C TRP A 384 13.04 -9.66 6.07
N ILE A 385 14.31 -9.42 6.38
CA ILE A 385 15.34 -10.46 6.51
C ILE A 385 14.98 -11.39 7.68
N TYR A 386 14.56 -10.83 8.82
CA TYR A 386 14.09 -11.61 9.95
C TYR A 386 12.93 -12.53 9.56
N ASN A 387 11.92 -11.98 8.85
CA ASN A 387 10.78 -12.75 8.40
C ASN A 387 11.18 -13.84 7.39
N TYR A 388 12.08 -13.55 6.46
CA TYR A 388 12.63 -14.52 5.52
C TYR A 388 13.28 -15.70 6.24
N PHE A 389 14.16 -15.44 7.21
CA PHE A 389 14.81 -16.52 7.95
C PHE A 389 13.84 -17.37 8.75
N TYR A 390 12.84 -16.75 9.35
CA TYR A 390 11.79 -17.48 10.08
C TYR A 390 11.03 -18.42 9.14
N LEU A 391 10.70 -17.96 7.93
CA LEU A 391 10.00 -18.74 6.91
C LEU A 391 10.82 -19.94 6.43
N VAL A 392 12.12 -19.75 6.23
CA VAL A 392 13.00 -20.80 5.69
C VAL A 392 13.38 -21.84 6.74
N LYS A 393 13.62 -21.44 7.98
CA LYS A 393 14.18 -22.32 9.03
C LYS A 393 13.21 -22.64 10.16
N GLY A 394 12.01 -22.11 10.16
CA GLY A 394 10.99 -22.33 11.20
C GLY A 394 11.37 -21.82 12.59
N ARG A 395 12.49 -21.10 12.72
CA ARG A 395 13.01 -20.57 13.97
C ARG A 395 13.63 -19.20 13.72
N PRO A 396 13.56 -18.26 14.69
CA PRO A 396 14.45 -17.11 14.67
C PRO A 396 15.91 -17.60 14.65
N TYR A 397 16.75 -16.87 13.95
CA TYR A 397 18.14 -17.29 13.71
C TYR A 397 18.88 -17.50 15.03
N LYS A 398 19.34 -18.73 15.30
CA LYS A 398 20.08 -19.03 16.54
C LYS A 398 21.52 -18.55 16.48
N ARG A 399 21.90 -17.69 17.44
CA ARG A 399 23.24 -17.42 18.02
C ARG A 399 24.41 -16.93 17.16
N ARG A 400 24.37 -16.93 15.83
CA ARG A 400 25.54 -16.50 15.02
C ARG A 400 25.30 -15.24 14.18
N LEU A 401 24.07 -14.81 14.07
CA LEU A 401 23.70 -13.67 13.26
C LEU A 401 22.97 -12.65 14.14
N LYS A 402 23.57 -11.49 14.32
CA LYS A 402 22.91 -10.36 14.98
C LYS A 402 22.14 -9.60 13.90
N LEU A 403 20.81 -9.69 13.96
CA LEU A 403 19.93 -8.88 13.13
C LEU A 403 19.69 -7.54 13.81
N ILE A 404 20.11 -6.48 13.17
CA ILE A 404 19.75 -5.12 13.56
C ILE A 404 18.56 -4.76 12.70
N GLY A 405 17.34 -4.94 13.24
CA GLY A 405 16.11 -4.61 12.57
C GLY A 405 15.79 -3.15 12.76
N ILE A 406 15.65 -2.43 11.67
CA ILE A 406 15.35 -1.01 11.69
C ILE A 406 14.10 -0.77 10.90
N GLY A 407 13.03 -0.46 11.58
CA GLY A 407 11.86 0.18 11.01
C GLY A 407 12.16 1.66 10.73
N ALA A 408 13.28 1.97 10.10
CA ALA A 408 13.64 3.35 9.79
C ALA A 408 12.75 3.87 8.68
N LEU A 409 11.88 4.78 9.03
CA LEU A 409 11.10 5.59 8.09
C LEU A 409 11.99 6.54 7.28
N ASP A 410 13.26 6.66 7.63
CA ASP A 410 14.24 7.54 6.99
C ASP A 410 15.44 6.76 6.45
N LYS A 411 15.65 6.88 5.16
CA LYS A 411 16.69 6.20 4.38
C LYS A 411 18.12 6.74 4.63
N GLY A 412 18.35 7.58 5.65
CA GLY A 412 19.52 8.43 5.62
C GLY A 412 20.58 8.27 6.71
N ASN A 413 20.31 7.59 7.82
CA ASN A 413 21.23 7.65 8.97
C ASN A 413 21.74 6.28 9.45
N PHE A 414 22.02 5.40 8.51
CA PHE A 414 22.63 4.11 8.78
C PHE A 414 23.86 4.18 9.73
N PRO A 415 24.83 5.10 9.58
CA PRO A 415 25.96 5.18 10.49
C PRO A 415 25.54 5.51 11.94
N LEU A 416 24.53 6.36 12.12
CA LEU A 416 23.99 6.71 13.43
C LEU A 416 23.32 5.52 14.10
N ASP A 417 22.51 4.78 13.35
CA ASP A 417 21.79 3.61 13.85
C ASP A 417 22.74 2.54 14.37
N LEU A 418 23.81 2.24 13.64
CA LEU A 418 24.83 1.28 14.05
C LEU A 418 25.62 1.77 15.28
N TYR A 419 25.94 3.05 15.32
CA TYR A 419 26.62 3.65 16.46
C TYR A 419 25.76 3.54 17.73
N LEU A 420 24.48 3.88 17.64
CA LEU A 420 23.55 3.79 18.77
C LEU A 420 23.38 2.34 19.23
N TYR A 421 23.28 1.41 18.28
CA TYR A 421 23.25 -0.02 18.60
C TYR A 421 24.50 -0.46 19.36
N GLN A 422 25.68 -0.14 18.84
CA GLN A 422 26.96 -0.49 19.47
C GLN A 422 27.08 0.09 20.87
N LYS A 423 26.69 1.36 21.03
CA LYS A 423 26.86 2.09 22.29
C LYS A 423 25.91 1.63 23.40
N TYR A 424 24.65 1.30 23.07
CA TYR A 424 23.60 1.11 24.08
C TYR A 424 23.04 -0.30 24.17
N VAL A 425 23.21 -1.13 23.16
CA VAL A 425 22.54 -2.44 23.09
C VAL A 425 23.49 -3.60 22.85
N GLY A 426 24.52 -3.45 22.03
CA GLY A 426 25.25 -4.58 21.52
C GLY A 426 26.74 -4.64 21.76
N CYS A 427 27.27 -5.84 21.96
CA CYS A 427 28.69 -6.15 21.87
C CYS A 427 29.04 -6.56 20.44
N LEU A 428 29.18 -5.59 19.53
CA LEU A 428 29.75 -5.82 18.22
C LEU A 428 31.26 -5.59 18.29
N SER A 429 32.06 -6.48 17.72
CA SER A 429 33.47 -6.28 17.55
C SER A 429 33.72 -5.23 16.45
N ASN A 430 34.69 -4.34 16.64
CA ASN A 430 35.12 -3.35 15.65
C ASN A 430 35.56 -3.99 14.31
N SER A 431 35.91 -5.28 14.33
CA SER A 431 36.26 -6.10 13.17
C SER A 431 35.07 -6.77 12.51
N ASP A 432 33.85 -6.70 13.08
CA ASP A 432 32.69 -7.35 12.51
C ASP A 432 32.33 -6.72 11.15
N THR A 433 32.15 -7.58 10.15
CA THR A 433 31.67 -7.16 8.84
C THR A 433 30.16 -7.06 8.84
N ILE A 434 29.64 -5.92 8.44
CA ILE A 434 28.21 -5.63 8.40
C ILE A 434 27.74 -5.71 6.96
N LEU A 435 26.69 -6.47 6.77
CA LEU A 435 25.99 -6.58 5.50
C LEU A 435 24.85 -5.56 5.44
N ILE A 436 24.87 -4.70 4.43
CA ILE A 436 23.87 -3.65 4.25
C ILE A 436 23.16 -3.91 2.93
N PRO A 437 21.87 -4.28 2.94
CA PRO A 437 21.07 -4.31 1.71
C PRO A 437 20.93 -2.90 1.15
N SER A 438 21.38 -2.66 -0.05
CA SER A 438 21.25 -1.37 -0.72
C SER A 438 20.33 -1.47 -1.94
N LYS A 439 19.57 -0.39 -2.19
CA LYS A 439 18.71 -0.27 -3.35
C LYS A 439 19.59 -0.20 -4.62
N GLY A 440 19.59 -1.24 -5.45
CA GLY A 440 20.28 -1.25 -6.74
C GLY A 440 21.74 -1.71 -6.73
N GLU A 441 22.38 -1.78 -5.55
CA GLU A 441 23.71 -2.41 -5.40
C GLU A 441 23.56 -3.66 -4.54
N ILE A 442 24.16 -4.74 -5.00
CA ILE A 442 23.95 -6.09 -4.45
C ILE A 442 24.49 -6.23 -3.02
N LEU A 443 25.06 -5.29 -2.36
CA LEU A 443 25.46 -5.31 -0.95
C LEU A 443 26.71 -4.45 -0.75
N LYS A 444 26.66 -3.56 0.21
CA LYS A 444 27.87 -2.91 0.73
C LYS A 444 28.34 -3.66 1.96
N TYR A 445 29.52 -4.24 1.86
CA TYR A 445 30.24 -4.71 3.03
C TYR A 445 30.99 -3.53 3.65
N MET A 446 30.76 -3.30 4.92
CA MET A 446 31.43 -2.22 5.63
C MET A 446 31.90 -2.73 7.00
N SER A 447 33.11 -2.40 7.41
CA SER A 447 33.51 -2.66 8.79
C SER A 447 32.75 -1.73 9.74
N LEU A 448 32.43 -2.22 10.93
CA LEU A 448 31.75 -1.41 11.95
C LEU A 448 32.52 -0.12 12.25
N LYS A 449 33.84 -0.20 12.34
CA LYS A 449 34.73 0.96 12.56
C LYS A 449 34.53 2.05 11.49
N ARG A 450 34.42 1.66 10.21
CA ARG A 450 34.16 2.61 9.11
C ARG A 450 32.77 3.22 9.21
N ALA A 451 31.76 2.39 9.49
CA ALA A 451 30.38 2.84 9.65
C ALA A 451 30.22 3.85 10.80
N ILE A 452 30.94 3.65 11.92
CA ILE A 452 30.93 4.57 13.06
C ILE A 452 31.68 5.87 12.72
N ASN A 453 32.82 5.79 12.01
CA ASN A 453 33.63 6.96 11.67
C ASN A 453 32.95 7.88 10.65
N GLU A 454 32.07 7.35 9.79
CA GLU A 454 31.29 8.15 8.84
C GLU A 454 30.26 9.07 9.51
N LYS A 455 29.99 8.89 10.79
CA LYS A 455 28.99 9.66 11.53
C LYS A 455 29.44 11.09 11.92
N GLY A 456 30.71 11.34 12.07
CA GLY A 456 31.24 12.62 12.57
C GLY A 456 31.35 12.70 14.11
N LYS A 457 31.70 13.88 14.62
CA LYS A 457 31.95 14.09 16.05
C LYS A 457 30.66 14.09 16.88
N GLU A 458 30.65 13.31 17.96
CA GLU A 458 29.58 13.29 18.95
C GLU A 458 29.55 14.62 19.73
N GLN A 459 28.42 15.32 19.67
CA GLN A 459 28.12 16.46 20.53
C GLN A 459 26.86 16.13 21.34
N THR A 460 26.94 16.31 22.67
CA THR A 460 25.80 16.07 23.56
C THR A 460 24.72 17.12 23.37
N LEU A 461 23.48 16.67 23.14
CA LEU A 461 22.29 17.49 23.12
C LEU A 461 21.58 17.35 24.49
N GLU A 462 21.06 18.45 25.02
CA GLU A 462 20.18 18.38 26.18
C GLU A 462 18.91 17.61 25.89
N VAL A 463 18.49 16.78 26.84
CA VAL A 463 17.27 15.99 26.72
C VAL A 463 16.06 16.90 26.91
N PRO A 464 15.15 17.05 25.94
CA PRO A 464 13.92 17.78 26.15
C PRO A 464 13.08 17.17 27.28
N LYS A 465 12.38 18.01 28.02
CA LYS A 465 11.46 17.52 29.06
C LYS A 465 10.34 16.71 28.42
N ILE A 466 10.27 15.43 28.77
CA ILE A 466 9.28 14.48 28.24
C ILE A 466 8.55 13.79 29.38
N ILE A 467 7.24 13.62 29.26
CA ILE A 467 6.42 12.79 30.14
C ILE A 467 6.07 11.51 29.38
N LEU A 468 6.38 10.36 30.00
CA LEU A 468 6.04 9.04 29.50
C LEU A 468 4.91 8.47 30.36
N ASP A 469 3.78 8.13 29.74
CA ASP A 469 2.63 7.47 30.39
C ASP A 469 2.30 6.19 29.63
N CYS A 470 2.25 5.07 30.34
CA CYS A 470 1.96 3.77 29.76
C CYS A 470 0.65 3.21 30.32
N LYS A 471 -0.34 3.04 29.46
CA LYS A 471 -1.62 2.42 29.79
C LYS A 471 -2.00 1.39 28.73
N SER A 472 -2.37 0.20 29.17
CA SER A 472 -2.92 -0.87 28.29
C SER A 472 -2.02 -1.16 27.06
N ASN A 473 -0.71 -1.33 27.27
CA ASN A 473 0.28 -1.56 26.21
C ASN A 473 0.38 -0.41 25.17
N LEU A 474 -0.01 0.79 25.54
CA LEU A 474 0.16 2.00 24.76
C LEU A 474 1.00 2.99 25.57
N LEU A 475 2.21 3.24 25.10
CA LEU A 475 3.07 4.27 25.67
C LEU A 475 2.72 5.61 25.01
N LYS A 476 2.37 6.60 25.82
CA LYS A 476 2.17 7.98 25.40
C LYS A 476 3.39 8.80 25.84
N ALA A 477 4.00 9.47 24.89
CA ALA A 477 5.12 10.37 25.13
C ALA A 477 4.65 11.81 24.85
N LYS A 478 4.77 12.73 25.83
CA LYS A 478 4.41 14.14 25.70
C LYS A 478 5.65 15.00 25.89
N ILE A 479 6.00 15.79 24.89
CA ILE A 479 7.12 16.73 24.94
C ILE A 479 6.61 18.04 25.49
N LEU A 480 7.24 18.51 26.57
CA LEU A 480 6.84 19.75 27.26
C LEU A 480 7.52 20.99 26.68
N ASP A 481 8.70 20.81 26.10
CA ASP A 481 9.52 21.91 25.59
C ASP A 481 9.10 22.32 24.17
N LYS A 482 8.66 23.58 24.03
CA LYS A 482 8.26 24.15 22.74
C LYS A 482 9.45 24.52 21.83
N ALA A 483 10.61 24.83 22.40
CA ALA A 483 11.79 25.29 21.66
C ALA A 483 12.41 24.17 20.81
N SER A 484 12.15 22.90 21.16
CA SER A 484 12.65 21.71 20.46
C SER A 484 11.82 21.31 19.25
N MET A 485 10.66 21.96 18.99
CA MET A 485 9.77 21.55 17.92
C MET A 485 10.27 22.00 16.54
N GLY A 486 10.38 21.05 15.62
CA GLY A 486 10.82 21.29 14.24
C GLY A 486 12.30 21.13 13.97
N SER A 487 13.17 21.27 14.99
CA SER A 487 14.64 21.11 14.86
C SER A 487 15.17 19.75 15.31
N LEU A 488 14.36 18.97 16.01
CA LEU A 488 14.74 17.69 16.57
C LEU A 488 13.97 16.53 15.95
N ARG A 489 14.64 15.38 15.87
CA ARG A 489 14.04 14.08 15.57
C ARG A 489 14.07 13.20 16.80
N LEU A 490 12.99 12.49 17.06
CA LEU A 490 12.93 11.45 18.06
C LEU A 490 13.31 10.11 17.40
N TYR A 491 14.40 9.52 17.86
CA TYR A 491 14.75 8.15 17.55
C TYR A 491 14.25 7.26 18.67
N LEU A 492 13.44 6.29 18.30
CA LEU A 492 12.95 5.26 19.19
C LEU A 492 13.62 3.95 18.83
N LEU A 493 14.39 3.41 19.76
CA LEU A 493 14.96 2.08 19.67
C LEU A 493 14.12 1.16 20.54
N SER A 494 13.57 0.13 19.96
CA SER A 494 12.78 -0.88 20.65
C SER A 494 13.55 -2.19 20.70
N GLN A 495 13.74 -2.75 21.86
CA GLN A 495 14.36 -4.04 22.09
C GLN A 495 13.36 -5.01 22.71
N LEU A 496 13.12 -6.13 22.05
CA LEU A 496 12.32 -7.24 22.56
C LEU A 496 13.21 -8.49 22.64
N GLY A 497 13.71 -8.81 23.85
CA GLY A 497 14.72 -9.85 24.05
C GLY A 497 16.10 -9.45 23.52
N GLU A 498 17.03 -10.39 23.47
CA GLU A 498 18.43 -10.12 23.09
C GLU A 498 18.64 -9.93 21.57
N GLU A 499 17.68 -10.32 20.73
CA GLU A 499 17.87 -10.48 19.29
C GLU A 499 17.00 -9.56 18.44
N ASN A 500 15.97 -8.92 18.97
CA ASN A 500 15.01 -8.12 18.22
C ASN A 500 15.11 -6.64 18.56
N ILE A 501 15.72 -5.88 17.68
CA ILE A 501 15.83 -4.43 17.82
C ILE A 501 15.20 -3.74 16.63
N MET A 502 14.26 -2.86 16.93
CA MET A 502 13.58 -2.03 15.94
C MET A 502 13.90 -0.56 16.17
N PHE A 503 14.22 0.16 15.12
CA PHE A 503 14.43 1.60 15.17
C PHE A 503 13.27 2.33 14.49
N TYR A 504 12.85 3.42 15.10
CA TYR A 504 11.85 4.34 14.52
C TYR A 504 12.43 5.75 14.62
N SER A 505 12.35 6.51 13.55
CA SER A 505 12.68 7.93 13.54
C SER A 505 11.43 8.75 13.29
N VAL A 506 11.15 9.69 14.19
CA VAL A 506 9.95 10.53 14.13
C VAL A 506 10.36 11.99 14.23
N PRO A 507 10.09 12.85 13.24
CA PRO A 507 10.30 14.28 13.40
C PRO A 507 9.37 14.83 14.49
N ILE A 508 9.94 15.67 15.37
CA ILE A 508 9.18 16.29 16.47
C ILE A 508 8.42 17.50 15.94
N ASN A 509 7.30 17.24 15.28
CA ASN A 509 6.35 18.26 14.86
C ASN A 509 5.05 18.24 15.68
N LYS A 510 4.92 17.32 16.63
CA LYS A 510 3.77 17.13 17.51
C LYS A 510 4.19 17.08 18.98
N LYS A 511 3.35 17.66 19.85
CA LYS A 511 3.58 17.64 21.30
C LYS A 511 3.45 16.27 21.96
N SER A 512 2.77 15.32 21.30
CA SER A 512 2.55 13.99 21.86
C SER A 512 2.60 12.91 20.79
N PHE A 513 3.15 11.75 21.16
CA PHE A 513 3.26 10.55 20.36
C PHE A 513 2.69 9.39 21.14
N SER A 514 2.16 8.39 20.43
CA SER A 514 1.69 7.14 21.05
C SER A 514 2.32 5.96 20.33
N PHE A 515 2.89 5.04 21.09
CA PHE A 515 3.53 3.83 20.58
C PHE A 515 2.91 2.60 21.24
N PRO A 516 2.48 1.60 20.47
CA PRO A 516 2.12 0.31 21.03
C PRO A 516 3.40 -0.37 21.51
N ILE A 517 3.40 -0.84 22.76
CA ILE A 517 4.52 -1.57 23.37
C ILE A 517 4.10 -2.99 23.74
N ARG A 518 5.08 -3.89 23.77
CA ARG A 518 4.90 -5.29 24.15
C ARG A 518 5.38 -5.52 25.56
N LYS A 519 4.82 -6.53 26.21
CA LYS A 519 5.34 -6.97 27.52
C LYS A 519 6.80 -7.40 27.38
N GLY A 520 7.66 -6.88 28.26
CA GLY A 520 9.11 -7.14 28.22
C GLY A 520 9.88 -6.35 27.16
N GLU A 521 9.24 -5.41 26.45
CA GLU A 521 9.91 -4.54 25.49
C GLU A 521 10.60 -3.38 26.23
N VAL A 522 11.87 -3.13 25.88
CA VAL A 522 12.64 -1.99 26.36
C VAL A 522 12.72 -0.96 25.26
N LEU A 523 12.34 0.27 25.57
CA LEU A 523 12.38 1.39 24.64
C LEU A 523 13.46 2.38 25.04
N PHE A 524 14.27 2.78 24.07
CA PHE A 524 15.27 3.83 24.22
C PHE A 524 14.84 5.02 23.37
N PHE A 525 14.61 6.15 24.01
CA PHE A 525 14.27 7.41 23.36
C PHE A 525 15.51 8.27 23.23
N LEU A 526 15.86 8.65 22.00
CA LEU A 526 16.95 9.56 21.70
C LEU A 526 16.44 10.74 20.90
N PHE A 527 16.90 11.92 21.22
CA PHE A 527 16.63 13.13 20.46
C PHE A 527 17.85 13.43 19.60
N VAL A 528 17.63 13.69 18.33
CA VAL A 528 18.67 13.98 17.35
C VAL A 528 18.35 15.29 16.65
N SER A 529 19.29 16.22 16.63
CA SER A 529 19.17 17.48 15.91
C SER A 529 19.53 17.34 14.42
N CYS A 530 19.15 18.32 13.62
CA CYS A 530 19.42 18.32 12.18
C CYS A 530 20.93 18.32 11.84
N ASP A 531 21.76 18.83 12.75
CA ASP A 531 23.24 18.84 12.63
C ASP A 531 23.90 17.56 13.15
N GLY A 532 23.12 16.55 13.54
CA GLY A 532 23.60 15.23 13.97
C GLY A 532 23.97 15.09 15.42
N ARG A 533 23.81 16.12 16.27
CA ARG A 533 23.94 15.99 17.72
C ARG A 533 22.82 15.13 18.30
N PHE A 534 23.08 14.40 19.38
CA PHE A 534 22.07 13.54 20.00
C PHE A 534 22.13 13.56 21.53
N SER A 535 20.98 13.28 22.14
CA SER A 535 20.83 13.26 23.58
C SER A 535 21.31 11.93 24.20
N LYS A 536 21.47 11.92 25.52
CA LYS A 536 21.48 10.64 26.25
C LYS A 536 20.14 9.94 26.08
N PRO A 537 20.09 8.59 26.00
CA PRO A 537 18.85 7.86 25.89
C PRO A 537 18.04 7.94 27.19
N LEU A 538 16.73 8.15 27.03
CA LEU A 538 15.77 7.86 28.06
C LEU A 538 15.32 6.41 27.90
N ILE A 539 15.45 5.61 28.96
CA ILE A 539 15.15 4.18 28.91
C ILE A 539 13.79 3.95 29.56
N PHE A 540 12.88 3.34 28.83
CA PHE A 540 11.60 2.88 29.35
C PHE A 540 11.53 1.35 29.25
N ARG A 541 11.15 0.70 30.35
CA ARG A 541 10.95 -0.76 30.43
C ARG A 541 9.49 -1.04 30.74
N ASN A 542 8.86 -1.90 29.94
CA ASN A 542 7.48 -2.32 30.12
C ASN A 542 7.40 -3.67 30.84
#